data_06f05ee0b48a92be2f0f04fb26db05c9
#
_entry.id   06f05ee0b48a92be2f0f04fb26db05c9
#
_cell.length_a   1.000
_cell.length_b   1.000
_cell.length_c   1.000
_cell.angle_alpha   90.00
_cell.angle_beta   90.00
_cell.angle_gamma   90.00
#
_symmetry.space_group_name_H-M   'P 1'
#
loop_
_entity.id
_entity.type
_entity.pdbx_description
1 polymer ?
#
loop_
_entity_poly.entity_id
_entity_poly.type
_entity_poly.pdbx_seq_one_letter_code
_entity_poly.pdbx_strand_id
1 'polypeptide(L)'
;MTREDVEFSADGVTLRGWFFPAQPVGSPRPVVVMAHGMTAVKEMHLQNFAEVFAAAGLNVLVYDHRNFGASDGSPRQDLDPITQVRDFRHAITYATGREDVDAERVGVWGSSFSGGHALSVAALDRRVKAVSAQVPFISGHEAVRNGLRGDVLAGLRQQLDEERRRLFYDQNASPVTLSAVTENPAELAIMPTADSFEYFTQTAAEHAPSWRNEITLISVDRIAGYEPADGIHRISPTPLLMVIGVDDIVAPADHAFEAFERAREPKQLVVVPGGHFDIYTDPSVFSIAVAAQRDHFVKYLT
;
A
#
# COMPACT_ATOMS: atom_id res chain seq x y z
N MET A 1 0.59 15.70 16.48
CA MET A 1 0.39 14.70 17.57
C MET A 1 1.71 14.07 17.96
N THR A 2 1.82 13.56 19.22
CA THR A 2 2.97 12.72 19.61
C THR A 2 2.85 11.37 18.89
N ARG A 3 3.92 10.91 18.26
CA ARG A 3 4.06 9.58 17.70
C ARG A 3 5.28 8.89 18.31
N GLU A 4 5.29 7.59 18.31
CA GLU A 4 6.39 6.75 18.76
C GLU A 4 7.07 6.12 17.54
N ASP A 5 8.40 6.13 17.48
CA ASP A 5 9.14 5.29 16.56
C ASP A 5 9.10 3.86 17.08
N VAL A 6 8.73 2.91 16.22
CA VAL A 6 8.60 1.51 16.57
C VAL A 6 9.31 0.61 15.58
N GLU A 7 9.74 -0.57 16.07
CA GLU A 7 10.31 -1.61 15.23
C GLU A 7 9.77 -2.97 15.64
N PHE A 8 9.66 -3.89 14.68
CA PHE A 8 9.20 -5.24 14.92
C PHE A 8 9.79 -6.22 13.90
N SER A 9 9.86 -7.49 14.29
CA SER A 9 10.39 -8.53 13.42
C SER A 9 9.30 -9.12 12.51
N ALA A 10 9.65 -9.32 11.24
CA ALA A 10 8.83 -9.99 10.24
C ALA A 10 9.72 -10.98 9.45
N ASP A 11 9.61 -12.28 9.75
CA ASP A 11 10.38 -13.35 9.10
C ASP A 11 11.91 -13.04 9.03
N GLY A 12 12.47 -12.57 10.16
CA GLY A 12 13.91 -12.29 10.29
C GLY A 12 14.36 -10.92 9.74
N VAL A 13 13.44 -10.10 9.28
CA VAL A 13 13.70 -8.71 8.87
C VAL A 13 13.08 -7.77 9.90
N THR A 14 13.78 -6.69 10.26
CA THR A 14 13.23 -5.64 11.13
C THR A 14 12.49 -4.63 10.28
N LEU A 15 11.19 -4.49 10.54
CA LEU A 15 10.35 -3.44 9.96
C LEU A 15 10.27 -2.27 10.93
N ARG A 16 10.29 -1.04 10.41
CA ARG A 16 10.24 0.19 11.19
C ARG A 16 9.07 1.05 10.80
N GLY A 17 8.47 1.67 11.80
CA GLY A 17 7.26 2.44 11.62
C GLY A 17 7.04 3.49 12.69
N TRP A 18 5.86 4.04 12.65
CA TRP A 18 5.33 5.00 13.62
C TRP A 18 4.08 4.46 14.26
N PHE A 19 3.98 4.61 15.55
CA PHE A 19 2.75 4.35 16.28
C PHE A 19 2.16 5.67 16.78
N PHE A 20 0.91 5.91 16.45
CA PHE A 20 0.14 7.07 16.89
C PHE A 20 -0.88 6.60 17.93
N PRO A 21 -0.69 6.94 19.21
CA PRO A 21 -1.65 6.57 20.24
C PRO A 21 -3.00 7.27 20.05
N ALA A 22 -4.07 6.54 20.28
CA ALA A 22 -5.44 7.06 20.25
C ALA A 22 -5.62 8.23 21.23
N GLN A 23 -6.44 9.20 20.86
CA GLN A 23 -6.78 10.33 21.72
C GLN A 23 -8.24 10.25 22.17
N PRO A 24 -8.54 10.44 23.49
CA PRO A 24 -7.57 10.57 24.59
C PRO A 24 -6.88 9.23 24.92
N VAL A 25 -5.65 9.32 25.43
CA VAL A 25 -4.91 8.14 25.91
C VAL A 25 -5.63 7.53 27.11
N GLY A 26 -5.68 6.20 27.20
CA GLY A 26 -6.37 5.55 28.33
C GLY A 26 -6.42 4.02 28.19
N SER A 27 -7.60 3.44 28.32
CA SER A 27 -7.83 2.00 28.16
C SER A 27 -7.44 1.49 26.78
N PRO A 28 -7.21 0.18 26.59
CA PRO A 28 -6.93 -0.39 25.27
C PRO A 28 -7.94 0.07 24.22
N ARG A 29 -7.42 0.54 23.08
CA ARG A 29 -8.21 1.10 21.99
C ARG A 29 -8.05 0.24 20.73
N PRO A 30 -9.02 0.30 19.79
CA PRO A 30 -8.86 -0.31 18.47
C PRO A 30 -7.58 0.17 17.78
N VAL A 31 -7.06 -0.64 16.86
CA VAL A 31 -5.90 -0.25 16.05
C VAL A 31 -6.20 -0.33 14.55
N VAL A 32 -5.71 0.64 13.80
CA VAL A 32 -5.64 0.61 12.34
C VAL A 32 -4.17 0.43 11.93
N VAL A 33 -3.87 -0.65 11.21
CA VAL A 33 -2.55 -0.88 10.64
C VAL A 33 -2.55 -0.36 9.21
N MET A 34 -1.54 0.45 8.85
CA MET A 34 -1.45 1.19 7.59
C MET A 34 -0.14 0.92 6.88
N ALA A 35 -0.19 0.81 5.55
CA ALA A 35 1.00 0.69 4.71
C ALA A 35 0.91 1.54 3.44
N HIS A 36 2.10 1.94 2.95
CA HIS A 36 2.28 2.81 1.78
C HIS A 36 2.12 2.07 0.44
N GLY A 37 1.94 2.83 -0.65
CA GLY A 37 1.85 2.32 -2.01
C GLY A 37 3.17 1.79 -2.59
N MET A 38 3.13 1.42 -3.86
CA MET A 38 4.27 0.87 -4.61
C MET A 38 5.47 1.82 -4.55
N THR A 39 6.63 1.30 -4.19
CA THR A 39 7.91 2.02 -4.04
C THR A 39 7.92 3.22 -3.09
N ALA A 40 6.79 3.64 -2.55
CA ALA A 40 6.69 4.74 -1.59
C ALA A 40 7.36 4.42 -0.25
N VAL A 41 7.31 5.37 0.66
CA VAL A 41 7.72 5.24 2.06
C VAL A 41 6.69 5.91 2.97
N LYS A 42 6.69 5.57 4.27
CA LYS A 42 5.69 6.05 5.24
C LYS A 42 5.62 7.56 5.38
N GLU A 43 6.72 8.26 5.07
CA GLU A 43 6.81 9.72 5.09
C GLU A 43 5.94 10.41 4.01
N MET A 44 5.53 9.65 2.99
CA MET A 44 4.72 10.19 1.88
C MET A 44 3.24 10.30 2.27
N HIS A 45 2.91 11.34 3.02
CA HIS A 45 1.56 11.77 3.43
C HIS A 45 0.77 10.81 4.35
N LEU A 46 1.27 9.61 4.70
CA LEU A 46 0.52 8.68 5.53
C LEU A 46 0.24 9.22 6.93
N GLN A 47 1.14 10.04 7.45
CA GLN A 47 0.95 10.71 8.74
C GLN A 47 -0.36 11.51 8.78
N ASN A 48 -0.76 12.17 7.68
CA ASN A 48 -1.96 13.01 7.64
C ASN A 48 -3.23 12.19 7.92
N PHE A 49 -3.33 10.98 7.36
CA PHE A 49 -4.42 10.03 7.64
C PHE A 49 -4.33 9.49 9.08
N ALA A 50 -3.13 9.08 9.51
CA ALA A 50 -2.90 8.51 10.82
C ALA A 50 -3.30 9.47 11.95
N GLU A 51 -3.00 10.75 11.83
CA GLU A 51 -3.36 11.78 12.82
C GLU A 51 -4.89 11.96 12.92
N VAL A 52 -5.62 11.92 11.81
CA VAL A 52 -7.08 12.00 11.81
C VAL A 52 -7.70 10.78 12.49
N PHE A 53 -7.18 9.58 12.23
CA PHE A 53 -7.66 8.37 12.87
C PHE A 53 -7.33 8.34 14.37
N ALA A 54 -6.13 8.77 14.75
CA ALA A 54 -5.72 8.86 16.15
C ALA A 54 -6.56 9.86 16.95
N ALA A 55 -6.89 11.01 16.33
CA ALA A 55 -7.80 11.99 16.90
C ALA A 55 -9.22 11.45 17.12
N ALA A 56 -9.64 10.47 16.32
CA ALA A 56 -10.93 9.80 16.42
C ALA A 56 -10.97 8.63 17.42
N GLY A 57 -9.90 8.42 18.20
CA GLY A 57 -9.84 7.39 19.25
C GLY A 57 -9.34 6.03 18.79
N LEU A 58 -8.63 5.97 17.66
CA LEU A 58 -8.02 4.75 17.12
C LEU A 58 -6.50 4.81 17.28
N ASN A 59 -5.88 3.76 17.79
CA ASN A 59 -4.44 3.60 17.64
C ASN A 59 -4.10 3.39 16.17
N VAL A 60 -2.95 3.89 15.71
CA VAL A 60 -2.54 3.71 14.32
C VAL A 60 -1.09 3.27 14.26
N LEU A 61 -0.83 2.18 13.54
CA LEU A 61 0.51 1.73 13.19
C LEU A 61 0.74 1.99 11.70
N VAL A 62 1.73 2.81 11.37
CA VAL A 62 2.20 3.06 10.00
C VAL A 62 3.62 2.52 9.88
N TYR A 63 3.93 1.71 8.87
CA TYR A 63 5.28 1.14 8.73
C TYR A 63 5.78 1.18 7.28
N ASP A 64 7.10 1.13 7.12
CA ASP A 64 7.73 0.90 5.82
C ASP A 64 7.77 -0.60 5.50
N HIS A 65 7.41 -0.96 4.28
CA HIS A 65 7.62 -2.32 3.78
C HIS A 65 9.09 -2.71 3.81
N ARG A 66 9.39 -4.01 3.96
CA ARG A 66 10.76 -4.52 3.84
C ARG A 66 11.42 -4.02 2.57
N ASN A 67 12.71 -3.78 2.62
CA ASN A 67 13.55 -3.27 1.53
C ASN A 67 13.33 -1.78 1.18
N PHE A 68 12.35 -1.10 1.81
CA PHE A 68 12.02 0.30 1.55
C PHE A 68 12.17 1.16 2.81
N GLY A 69 12.35 2.47 2.60
CA GLY A 69 12.42 3.44 3.69
C GLY A 69 13.39 3.07 4.80
N ALA A 70 12.91 3.16 6.04
CA ALA A 70 13.68 2.85 7.24
C ALA A 70 13.72 1.35 7.59
N SER A 71 12.85 0.51 7.00
CA SER A 71 12.84 -0.93 7.24
C SER A 71 14.06 -1.61 6.64
N ASP A 72 14.52 -2.68 7.32
CA ASP A 72 15.63 -3.50 6.84
C ASP A 72 15.20 -4.37 5.64
N GLY A 73 16.13 -5.16 5.16
CA GLY A 73 15.97 -6.10 4.07
C GLY A 73 16.94 -5.85 2.93
N SER A 74 17.21 -6.90 2.17
CA SER A 74 18.14 -6.92 1.05
C SER A 74 17.67 -7.94 0.01
N PRO A 75 17.82 -7.63 -1.27
CA PRO A 75 18.34 -6.36 -1.83
C PRO A 75 17.39 -5.19 -1.58
N ARG A 76 17.93 -3.97 -1.49
CA ARG A 76 17.09 -2.76 -1.36
C ARG A 76 16.25 -2.56 -2.62
N GLN A 77 15.07 -1.95 -2.45
CA GLN A 77 14.09 -1.67 -3.52
C GLN A 77 13.57 -2.93 -4.22
N ASP A 78 13.72 -4.10 -3.59
CA ASP A 78 13.16 -5.36 -4.06
C ASP A 78 11.74 -5.55 -3.51
N LEU A 79 10.76 -5.65 -4.40
CA LEU A 79 9.36 -5.77 -4.07
C LEU A 79 8.86 -7.18 -4.36
N ASP A 80 8.35 -7.83 -3.31
CA ASP A 80 7.61 -9.08 -3.39
C ASP A 80 6.25 -8.90 -2.73
N PRO A 81 5.15 -8.82 -3.51
CA PRO A 81 3.83 -8.51 -2.96
C PRO A 81 3.32 -9.57 -1.98
N ILE A 82 3.65 -10.83 -2.20
CA ILE A 82 3.23 -11.92 -1.30
C ILE A 82 3.94 -11.82 0.04
N THR A 83 5.22 -11.46 0.01
CA THR A 83 6.00 -11.22 1.22
C THR A 83 5.49 -9.97 1.94
N GLN A 84 5.16 -8.88 1.23
CA GLN A 84 4.59 -7.67 1.84
C GLN A 84 3.22 -7.93 2.48
N VAL A 85 2.38 -8.78 1.90
CA VAL A 85 1.11 -9.23 2.53
C VAL A 85 1.38 -10.01 3.83
N ARG A 86 2.43 -10.85 3.88
CA ARG A 86 2.84 -11.51 5.13
C ARG A 86 3.35 -10.51 6.16
N ASP A 87 4.14 -9.53 5.74
CA ASP A 87 4.63 -8.46 6.61
C ASP A 87 3.49 -7.64 7.21
N PHE A 88 2.46 -7.37 6.43
CA PHE A 88 1.27 -6.70 6.94
C PHE A 88 0.62 -7.50 8.08
N ARG A 89 0.58 -8.82 7.97
CA ARG A 89 0.07 -9.70 9.04
C ARG A 89 1.01 -9.75 10.26
N HIS A 90 2.33 -9.61 10.07
CA HIS A 90 3.28 -9.41 11.17
C HIS A 90 3.07 -8.07 11.86
N ALA A 91 2.79 -7.00 11.11
CA ALA A 91 2.44 -5.69 11.66
C ALA A 91 1.16 -5.75 12.52
N ILE A 92 0.13 -6.50 12.08
CA ILE A 92 -1.06 -6.77 12.87
C ILE A 92 -0.69 -7.52 14.16
N THR A 93 0.16 -8.54 14.07
CA THR A 93 0.59 -9.32 15.25
C THR A 93 1.35 -8.45 16.24
N TYR A 94 2.25 -7.59 15.77
CA TYR A 94 2.96 -6.63 16.62
C TYR A 94 1.97 -5.66 17.30
N ALA A 95 1.07 -5.06 16.52
CA ALA A 95 0.10 -4.10 17.05
C ALA A 95 -0.80 -4.73 18.12
N THR A 96 -1.29 -5.95 17.88
CA THR A 96 -2.17 -6.66 18.84
C THR A 96 -1.43 -7.20 20.06
N GLY A 97 -0.12 -7.21 20.08
CA GLY A 97 0.70 -7.54 21.25
C GLY A 97 0.97 -6.36 22.20
N ARG A 98 0.55 -5.14 21.83
CA ARG A 98 0.72 -3.95 22.69
C ARG A 98 -0.37 -3.89 23.78
N GLU A 99 0.01 -3.46 24.97
CA GLU A 99 -0.92 -3.32 26.11
C GLU A 99 -1.99 -2.23 25.92
N ASP A 100 -1.69 -1.21 25.12
CA ASP A 100 -2.59 -0.10 24.80
C ASP A 100 -3.54 -0.37 23.61
N VAL A 101 -3.46 -1.58 23.01
CA VAL A 101 -4.27 -2.01 21.86
C VAL A 101 -5.29 -3.07 22.27
N ASP A 102 -6.53 -2.89 21.82
CA ASP A 102 -7.55 -3.94 21.89
C ASP A 102 -7.38 -4.90 20.69
N ALA A 103 -6.86 -6.08 20.97
CA ALA A 103 -6.53 -7.09 19.97
C ALA A 103 -7.75 -7.62 19.18
N GLU A 104 -8.97 -7.46 19.72
CA GLU A 104 -10.20 -7.89 19.05
C GLU A 104 -10.76 -6.85 18.07
N ARG A 105 -10.20 -5.64 18.04
CA ARG A 105 -10.68 -4.51 17.23
C ARG A 105 -9.59 -3.97 16.30
N VAL A 106 -9.30 -4.72 15.25
CA VAL A 106 -8.23 -4.42 14.28
C VAL A 106 -8.83 -3.96 12.95
N GLY A 107 -8.42 -2.80 12.49
CA GLY A 107 -8.64 -2.30 11.13
C GLY A 107 -7.37 -2.40 10.28
N VAL A 108 -7.53 -2.52 8.98
CA VAL A 108 -6.43 -2.37 8.02
C VAL A 108 -6.75 -1.29 7.00
N TRP A 109 -5.74 -0.50 6.69
CA TRP A 109 -5.81 0.54 5.69
C TRP A 109 -4.63 0.40 4.74
N GLY A 110 -4.89 0.52 3.47
CA GLY A 110 -3.84 0.57 2.48
C GLY A 110 -4.21 1.49 1.34
N SER A 111 -3.20 2.12 0.75
CA SER A 111 -3.38 2.98 -0.41
C SER A 111 -2.60 2.46 -1.61
N SER A 112 -3.16 2.59 -2.79
CA SER A 112 -2.52 2.17 -4.04
C SER A 112 -2.18 0.67 -4.00
N PHE A 113 -0.92 0.31 -4.16
CA PHE A 113 -0.45 -1.06 -4.07
C PHE A 113 -0.79 -1.71 -2.72
N SER A 114 -0.65 -0.97 -1.62
CA SER A 114 -1.11 -1.46 -0.31
C SER A 114 -2.62 -1.41 -0.12
N GLY A 115 -3.36 -0.70 -0.95
CA GLY A 115 -4.81 -0.89 -1.09
C GLY A 115 -5.14 -2.32 -1.51
N GLY A 116 -4.41 -2.85 -2.50
CA GLY A 116 -4.46 -4.25 -2.88
C GLY A 116 -4.03 -5.20 -1.76
N HIS A 117 -2.95 -4.87 -1.03
CA HIS A 117 -2.56 -5.67 0.15
C HIS A 117 -3.64 -5.69 1.23
N ALA A 118 -4.30 -4.56 1.50
CA ALA A 118 -5.39 -4.50 2.47
C ALA A 118 -6.57 -5.41 2.08
N LEU A 119 -6.92 -5.47 0.78
CA LEU A 119 -7.91 -6.42 0.26
C LEU A 119 -7.46 -7.87 0.49
N SER A 120 -6.21 -8.20 0.13
CA SER A 120 -5.65 -9.55 0.32
C SER A 120 -5.60 -9.95 1.79
N VAL A 121 -5.13 -9.06 2.67
CA VAL A 121 -5.04 -9.32 4.12
C VAL A 121 -6.42 -9.53 4.71
N ALA A 122 -7.41 -8.68 4.40
CA ALA A 122 -8.76 -8.82 4.92
C ALA A 122 -9.46 -10.10 4.44
N ALA A 123 -9.14 -10.58 3.24
CA ALA A 123 -9.65 -11.85 2.72
C ALA A 123 -9.05 -13.09 3.44
N LEU A 124 -7.85 -12.96 4.03
CA LEU A 124 -7.08 -14.07 4.60
C LEU A 124 -7.06 -14.07 6.14
N ASP A 125 -7.08 -12.89 6.78
CA ASP A 125 -6.83 -12.75 8.22
C ASP A 125 -8.09 -12.29 8.97
N ARG A 126 -8.69 -13.19 9.74
CA ARG A 126 -9.95 -12.96 10.47
C ARG A 126 -9.82 -12.08 11.71
N ARG A 127 -8.60 -11.69 12.08
CA ARG A 127 -8.40 -10.64 13.08
C ARG A 127 -8.86 -9.27 12.56
N VAL A 128 -8.86 -9.07 11.23
CA VAL A 128 -9.33 -7.82 10.61
C VAL A 128 -10.84 -7.71 10.75
N LYS A 129 -11.31 -6.63 11.39
CA LYS A 129 -12.72 -6.33 11.64
C LYS A 129 -13.27 -5.20 10.76
N ALA A 130 -12.40 -4.40 10.15
CA ALA A 130 -12.77 -3.39 9.16
C ALA A 130 -11.60 -3.18 8.18
N VAL A 131 -11.90 -2.94 6.91
CA VAL A 131 -10.87 -2.67 5.90
C VAL A 131 -11.23 -1.45 5.07
N SER A 132 -10.22 -0.60 4.82
CA SER A 132 -10.31 0.51 3.87
C SER A 132 -9.21 0.39 2.83
N ALA A 133 -9.60 0.28 1.56
CA ALA A 133 -8.70 0.25 0.41
C ALA A 133 -8.86 1.55 -0.38
N GLN A 134 -7.83 2.39 -0.38
CA GLN A 134 -7.79 3.68 -1.04
C GLN A 134 -7.09 3.55 -2.39
N VAL A 135 -7.70 4.06 -3.47
CA VAL A 135 -7.18 3.98 -4.85
C VAL A 135 -6.46 2.67 -5.13
N PRO A 136 -7.12 1.51 -4.88
CA PRO A 136 -6.42 0.25 -4.72
C PRO A 136 -5.90 -0.32 -6.04
N PHE A 137 -4.69 -0.87 -5.99
CA PHE A 137 -4.16 -1.74 -7.04
C PHE A 137 -4.95 -3.05 -7.09
N ILE A 138 -5.48 -3.39 -8.26
CA ILE A 138 -6.45 -4.48 -8.43
C ILE A 138 -5.87 -5.72 -9.10
N SER A 139 -5.07 -5.53 -10.17
CA SER A 139 -4.52 -6.62 -10.97
C SER A 139 -3.14 -6.28 -11.51
N GLY A 140 -2.18 -7.14 -11.22
CA GLY A 140 -0.83 -7.04 -11.76
C GLY A 140 -0.78 -7.40 -13.24
N HIS A 141 -1.59 -8.38 -13.66
CA HIS A 141 -1.68 -8.76 -15.06
C HIS A 141 -2.14 -7.59 -15.94
N GLU A 142 -3.23 -6.93 -15.55
CA GLU A 142 -3.77 -5.80 -16.30
C GLU A 142 -2.85 -4.59 -16.25
N ALA A 143 -2.25 -4.30 -15.09
CA ALA A 143 -1.31 -3.18 -14.95
C ALA A 143 -0.10 -3.31 -15.90
N VAL A 144 0.51 -4.49 -15.99
CA VAL A 144 1.66 -4.72 -16.88
C VAL A 144 1.23 -4.81 -18.34
N ARG A 145 0.08 -5.43 -18.63
CA ARG A 145 -0.44 -5.59 -20.01
C ARG A 145 -0.88 -4.26 -20.61
N ASN A 146 -1.60 -3.45 -19.86
CA ASN A 146 -2.22 -2.21 -20.34
C ASN A 146 -1.31 -0.99 -20.16
N GLY A 147 -0.37 -1.04 -19.22
CA GLY A 147 0.59 0.03 -18.96
C GLY A 147 1.74 0.12 -19.96
N LEU A 148 1.95 -0.92 -20.80
CA LEU A 148 3.10 -0.99 -21.71
C LEU A 148 2.67 -1.22 -23.15
N ARG A 149 3.37 -0.56 -24.09
CA ARG A 149 3.24 -0.86 -25.52
C ARG A 149 3.71 -2.29 -25.79
N GLY A 150 3.13 -2.95 -26.79
CA GLY A 150 3.42 -4.35 -27.09
C GLY A 150 4.89 -4.65 -27.42
N ASP A 151 5.61 -3.73 -28.07
CA ASP A 151 7.05 -3.86 -28.36
C ASP A 151 7.89 -3.73 -27.07
N VAL A 152 7.53 -2.79 -26.17
CA VAL A 152 8.17 -2.63 -24.88
C VAL A 152 7.93 -3.85 -24.00
N LEU A 153 6.71 -4.37 -23.98
CA LEU A 153 6.35 -5.58 -23.23
C LEU A 153 7.15 -6.80 -23.70
N ALA A 154 7.38 -6.95 -25.01
CA ALA A 154 8.19 -8.04 -25.55
C ALA A 154 9.66 -7.94 -25.11
N GLY A 155 10.24 -6.73 -25.17
CA GLY A 155 11.60 -6.48 -24.67
C GLY A 155 11.72 -6.69 -23.16
N LEU A 156 10.75 -6.26 -22.38
CA LEU A 156 10.71 -6.49 -20.94
C LEU A 156 10.70 -8.00 -20.60
N ARG A 157 9.90 -8.79 -21.28
CA ARG A 157 9.87 -10.26 -21.08
C ARG A 157 11.22 -10.91 -21.32
N GLN A 158 11.93 -10.49 -22.37
CA GLN A 158 13.29 -10.99 -22.64
C GLN A 158 14.23 -10.60 -21.50
N GLN A 159 14.23 -9.33 -21.05
CA GLN A 159 15.07 -8.86 -19.94
C GLN A 159 14.77 -9.63 -18.65
N LEU A 160 13.50 -9.91 -18.34
CA LEU A 160 13.09 -10.70 -17.17
C LEU A 160 13.61 -12.15 -17.26
N ASP A 161 13.57 -12.78 -18.44
CA ASP A 161 14.12 -14.13 -18.62
C ASP A 161 15.65 -14.15 -18.44
N GLU A 162 16.34 -13.15 -18.93
CA GLU A 162 17.79 -12.98 -18.75
C GLU A 162 18.14 -12.76 -17.28
N GLU A 163 17.38 -11.90 -16.58
CA GLU A 163 17.59 -11.60 -15.16
C GLU A 163 17.31 -12.82 -14.28
N ARG A 164 16.22 -13.58 -14.52
CA ARG A 164 15.94 -14.83 -13.80
C ARG A 164 17.08 -15.83 -13.94
N ARG A 165 17.63 -16.00 -15.16
CA ARG A 165 18.80 -16.88 -15.38
C ARG A 165 20.03 -16.38 -14.64
N ARG A 166 20.30 -15.10 -14.71
CA ARG A 166 21.46 -14.47 -14.05
C ARG A 166 21.40 -14.67 -12.54
N LEU A 167 20.27 -14.37 -11.90
CA LEU A 167 20.08 -14.53 -10.46
C LEU A 167 20.05 -16.00 -10.03
N PHE A 168 19.61 -16.92 -10.90
CA PHE A 168 19.63 -18.36 -10.61
C PHE A 168 21.04 -18.94 -10.58
N TYR A 169 21.90 -18.57 -11.54
CA TYR A 169 23.25 -19.13 -11.64
C TYR A 169 24.29 -18.37 -10.81
N ASP A 170 24.05 -17.11 -10.46
CA ASP A 170 24.91 -16.32 -9.58
C ASP A 170 24.08 -15.73 -8.42
N GLN A 171 24.05 -16.47 -7.31
CA GLN A 171 23.32 -16.07 -6.11
C GLN A 171 23.90 -14.84 -5.39
N ASN A 172 25.11 -14.41 -5.78
CA ASN A 172 25.73 -13.19 -5.27
C ASN A 172 25.49 -11.97 -6.19
N ALA A 173 24.85 -12.17 -7.34
CA ALA A 173 24.56 -11.08 -8.25
C ALA A 173 23.57 -10.10 -7.64
N SER A 174 23.89 -8.81 -7.69
CA SER A 174 22.92 -7.77 -7.33
C SER A 174 21.85 -7.68 -8.42
N PRO A 175 20.56 -7.60 -8.07
CA PRO A 175 19.48 -7.43 -9.07
C PRO A 175 19.69 -6.19 -9.92
N VAL A 176 19.31 -6.27 -11.20
CA VAL A 176 19.18 -5.08 -12.05
C VAL A 176 18.03 -4.23 -11.52
N THR A 177 18.20 -2.91 -11.53
CA THR A 177 17.18 -1.94 -11.16
C THR A 177 16.68 -1.15 -12.35
N LEU A 178 15.45 -0.65 -12.26
CA LEU A 178 14.86 0.33 -13.17
C LEU A 178 14.25 1.47 -12.35
N SER A 179 13.90 2.56 -13.02
CA SER A 179 13.26 3.70 -12.37
C SER A 179 11.86 3.35 -11.87
N ALA A 180 11.51 3.80 -10.67
CA ALA A 180 10.14 3.70 -10.17
C ALA A 180 9.20 4.62 -10.96
N VAL A 181 9.61 5.86 -11.20
CA VAL A 181 8.89 6.87 -11.97
C VAL A 181 9.81 7.53 -13.00
N THR A 182 9.23 8.04 -14.08
CA THR A 182 9.96 8.83 -15.10
C THR A 182 9.03 9.85 -15.76
N GLU A 183 9.57 11.01 -16.11
CA GLU A 183 8.90 11.98 -16.98
C GLU A 183 9.09 11.68 -18.48
N ASN A 184 10.05 10.80 -18.80
CA ASN A 184 10.35 10.43 -20.18
C ASN A 184 9.59 9.15 -20.58
N PRO A 185 8.56 9.24 -21.43
CA PRO A 185 7.75 8.08 -21.81
C PRO A 185 8.52 7.05 -22.67
N ALA A 186 9.74 7.34 -23.09
CA ALA A 186 10.62 6.40 -23.80
C ALA A 186 11.46 5.55 -22.84
N GLU A 187 11.53 5.90 -21.56
CA GLU A 187 12.23 5.13 -20.54
C GLU A 187 11.31 4.12 -19.86
N LEU A 188 11.88 2.98 -19.53
CA LEU A 188 11.17 1.97 -18.77
C LEU A 188 11.11 2.37 -17.29
N ALA A 189 9.91 2.58 -16.78
CA ALA A 189 9.63 2.76 -15.37
C ALA A 189 8.37 1.99 -14.99
N ILE A 190 8.20 1.70 -13.69
CA ILE A 190 7.02 0.96 -13.24
C ILE A 190 5.75 1.83 -13.23
N MET A 191 5.90 3.13 -13.04
CA MET A 191 4.83 4.13 -13.10
C MET A 191 5.26 5.29 -14.03
N PRO A 192 5.13 5.13 -15.37
CA PRO A 192 5.65 6.08 -16.35
C PRO A 192 4.64 7.19 -16.67
N THR A 193 3.98 7.75 -15.67
CA THR A 193 3.00 8.83 -15.82
C THR A 193 3.55 10.13 -15.26
N ALA A 194 3.17 11.27 -15.86
CA ALA A 194 3.66 12.59 -15.46
C ALA A 194 3.28 12.93 -14.01
N ASP A 195 2.06 12.62 -13.62
CA ASP A 195 1.56 12.82 -12.25
C ASP A 195 2.31 11.95 -11.23
N SER A 196 2.66 10.71 -11.58
CA SER A 196 3.52 9.86 -10.74
C SER A 196 4.89 10.49 -10.54
N PHE A 197 5.52 10.94 -11.62
CA PHE A 197 6.83 11.57 -11.54
C PHE A 197 6.80 12.83 -10.67
N GLU A 198 5.83 13.70 -10.89
CA GLU A 198 5.64 14.93 -10.13
C GLU A 198 5.43 14.63 -8.65
N TYR A 199 4.46 13.78 -8.31
CA TYR A 199 4.14 13.43 -6.93
C TYR A 199 5.35 12.86 -6.18
N PHE A 200 6.00 11.85 -6.74
CA PHE A 200 7.09 11.17 -6.04
C PHE A 200 8.31 12.07 -5.86
N THR A 201 8.69 12.84 -6.89
CA THR A 201 9.87 13.70 -6.82
C THR A 201 9.67 14.90 -5.90
N GLN A 202 8.50 15.56 -5.96
CA GLN A 202 8.18 16.68 -5.07
C GLN A 202 8.06 16.21 -3.62
N THR A 203 7.28 15.15 -3.37
CA THR A 203 7.09 14.63 -2.02
C THR A 203 8.40 14.10 -1.43
N ALA A 204 9.26 13.48 -2.23
CA ALA A 204 10.57 13.03 -1.77
C ALA A 204 11.45 14.20 -1.34
N ALA A 205 11.47 15.28 -2.11
CA ALA A 205 12.25 16.48 -1.80
C ALA A 205 11.77 17.20 -0.52
N GLU A 206 10.45 17.21 -0.27
CA GLU A 206 9.85 17.95 0.83
C GLU A 206 9.78 17.14 2.13
N HIS A 207 9.46 15.85 2.04
CA HIS A 207 9.03 15.07 3.21
C HIS A 207 9.70 13.70 3.36
N ALA A 208 10.23 13.11 2.26
CA ALA A 208 10.64 11.72 2.24
C ALA A 208 12.05 11.49 1.64
N PRO A 209 13.11 12.05 2.27
CA PRO A 209 14.48 11.95 1.74
C PRO A 209 15.03 10.51 1.72
N SER A 210 14.38 9.58 2.37
CA SER A 210 14.72 8.15 2.37
C SER A 210 14.27 7.44 1.09
N TRP A 211 13.33 8.02 0.33
CA TRP A 211 12.84 7.45 -0.92
C TRP A 211 13.93 7.36 -2.00
N ARG A 212 13.86 6.31 -2.79
CA ARG A 212 14.75 6.08 -3.94
C ARG A 212 13.92 5.86 -5.19
N ASN A 213 14.24 6.53 -6.29
CA ASN A 213 13.60 6.31 -7.58
C ASN A 213 14.12 5.04 -8.25
N GLU A 214 13.94 3.90 -7.58
CA GLU A 214 14.44 2.61 -8.00
C GLU A 214 13.49 1.49 -7.60
N ILE A 215 13.44 0.44 -8.41
CA ILE A 215 12.83 -0.85 -8.10
C ILE A 215 13.64 -1.95 -8.82
N THR A 216 13.76 -3.13 -8.25
CA THR A 216 14.45 -4.23 -8.94
C THR A 216 13.63 -4.70 -10.15
N LEU A 217 14.31 -5.06 -11.25
CA LEU A 217 13.64 -5.56 -12.45
C LEU A 217 12.79 -6.81 -12.16
N ILE A 218 13.28 -7.71 -11.31
CA ILE A 218 12.56 -8.92 -10.94
C ILE A 218 11.26 -8.65 -10.15
N SER A 219 11.14 -7.48 -9.52
CA SER A 219 9.88 -7.06 -8.88
C SER A 219 8.74 -6.92 -9.87
N VAL A 220 9.02 -6.51 -11.12
CA VAL A 220 8.00 -6.38 -12.17
C VAL A 220 7.35 -7.73 -12.47
N ASP A 221 8.14 -8.80 -12.49
CA ASP A 221 7.64 -10.16 -12.68
C ASP A 221 6.69 -10.60 -11.57
N ARG A 222 7.06 -10.31 -10.34
CA ARG A 222 6.24 -10.62 -9.15
C ARG A 222 4.96 -9.79 -9.09
N ILE A 223 5.05 -8.51 -9.47
CA ILE A 223 3.89 -7.61 -9.58
C ILE A 223 2.93 -8.12 -10.65
N ALA A 224 3.44 -8.53 -11.82
CA ALA A 224 2.61 -9.05 -12.92
C ALA A 224 1.80 -10.31 -12.55
N GLY A 225 2.26 -11.08 -11.58
CA GLY A 225 1.54 -12.25 -11.05
C GLY A 225 0.66 -11.97 -9.83
N TYR A 226 0.56 -10.72 -9.38
CA TYR A 226 -0.16 -10.37 -8.16
C TYR A 226 -1.59 -9.89 -8.45
N GLU A 227 -2.58 -10.66 -8.00
CA GLU A 227 -4.02 -10.42 -8.20
C GLU A 227 -4.74 -10.23 -6.86
N PRO A 228 -4.55 -9.08 -6.19
CA PRO A 228 -5.08 -8.87 -4.83
C PRO A 228 -6.60 -8.89 -4.74
N ALA A 229 -7.30 -8.57 -5.82
CA ALA A 229 -8.76 -8.53 -5.83
C ALA A 229 -9.43 -9.87 -6.15
N ASP A 230 -8.67 -10.94 -6.47
CA ASP A 230 -9.26 -12.27 -6.73
C ASP A 230 -10.03 -12.82 -5.53
N GLY A 231 -9.52 -12.55 -4.34
CA GLY A 231 -10.14 -12.96 -3.07
C GLY A 231 -11.17 -12.00 -2.48
N ILE A 232 -11.52 -10.90 -3.16
CA ILE A 232 -12.33 -9.80 -2.58
C ILE A 232 -13.69 -10.27 -2.00
N HIS A 233 -14.32 -11.26 -2.62
CA HIS A 233 -15.58 -11.86 -2.14
C HIS A 233 -15.45 -12.59 -0.79
N ARG A 234 -14.20 -12.93 -0.38
CA ARG A 234 -13.88 -13.60 0.88
C ARG A 234 -13.74 -12.62 2.05
N ILE A 235 -13.65 -11.32 1.78
CA ILE A 235 -13.57 -10.29 2.83
C ILE A 235 -14.80 -10.36 3.73
N SER A 236 -15.98 -10.52 3.12
CA SER A 236 -17.23 -10.69 3.88
C SER A 236 -17.12 -11.82 4.93
N PRO A 237 -17.64 -11.62 6.16
CA PRO A 237 -18.49 -10.53 6.63
C PRO A 237 -17.73 -9.28 7.16
N THR A 238 -16.43 -9.16 6.97
CA THR A 238 -15.68 -7.97 7.35
C THR A 238 -16.12 -6.76 6.50
N PRO A 239 -16.51 -5.62 7.11
CA PRO A 239 -16.88 -4.42 6.37
C PRO A 239 -15.75 -3.88 5.51
N LEU A 240 -16.02 -3.65 4.22
CA LEU A 240 -15.12 -3.10 3.24
C LEU A 240 -15.52 -1.67 2.86
N LEU A 241 -14.59 -0.73 2.94
CA LEU A 241 -14.68 0.57 2.28
C LEU A 241 -13.65 0.63 1.14
N MET A 242 -14.10 0.96 -0.07
CA MET A 242 -13.22 1.35 -1.16
C MET A 242 -13.38 2.84 -1.46
N VAL A 243 -12.25 3.55 -1.58
CA VAL A 243 -12.19 4.96 -1.99
C VAL A 243 -11.50 5.02 -3.34
N ILE A 244 -12.15 5.57 -4.35
CA ILE A 244 -11.70 5.56 -5.74
C ILE A 244 -11.63 7.00 -6.27
N GLY A 245 -10.49 7.40 -6.85
CA GLY A 245 -10.36 8.62 -7.65
C GLY A 245 -10.98 8.38 -9.03
N VAL A 246 -11.92 9.21 -9.45
CA VAL A 246 -12.67 8.96 -10.69
C VAL A 246 -11.82 9.04 -11.95
N ASP A 247 -10.77 9.85 -11.91
CA ASP A 247 -9.84 10.06 -13.03
C ASP A 247 -8.51 9.32 -12.85
N ASP A 248 -8.47 8.31 -11.95
CA ASP A 248 -7.26 7.54 -11.66
C ASP A 248 -6.84 6.68 -12.85
N ILE A 249 -5.65 6.99 -13.39
CA ILE A 249 -5.01 6.26 -14.51
C ILE A 249 -3.84 5.39 -14.05
N VAL A 250 -3.34 5.58 -12.83
CA VAL A 250 -2.21 4.81 -12.25
C VAL A 250 -2.71 3.48 -11.70
N ALA A 251 -3.82 3.50 -10.96
CA ALA A 251 -4.61 2.33 -10.58
C ALA A 251 -6.02 2.51 -11.18
N PRO A 252 -6.26 2.13 -12.45
CA PRO A 252 -7.42 2.55 -13.20
C PRO A 252 -8.74 2.33 -12.47
N ALA A 253 -9.57 3.39 -12.43
CA ALA A 253 -10.79 3.42 -11.64
C ALA A 253 -11.80 2.35 -12.05
N ASP A 254 -11.88 2.01 -13.33
CA ASP A 254 -12.74 0.96 -13.88
C ASP A 254 -12.43 -0.41 -13.27
N HIS A 255 -11.14 -0.77 -13.13
CA HIS A 255 -10.75 -2.01 -12.47
C HIS A 255 -11.21 -2.04 -11.00
N ALA A 256 -11.13 -0.92 -10.31
CA ALA A 256 -11.57 -0.81 -8.92
C ALA A 256 -13.11 -0.90 -8.80
N PHE A 257 -13.86 -0.32 -9.73
CA PHE A 257 -15.31 -0.48 -9.79
C PHE A 257 -15.73 -1.92 -10.04
N GLU A 258 -15.11 -2.62 -11.01
CA GLU A 258 -15.36 -4.03 -11.28
C GLU A 258 -15.02 -4.93 -10.07
N ALA A 259 -13.92 -4.65 -9.39
CA ALA A 259 -13.57 -5.36 -8.17
C ALA A 259 -14.59 -5.13 -7.06
N PHE A 260 -15.06 -3.89 -6.89
CA PHE A 260 -16.10 -3.56 -5.91
C PHE A 260 -17.42 -4.31 -6.19
N GLU A 261 -17.83 -4.46 -7.43
CA GLU A 261 -19.01 -5.23 -7.78
C GLU A 261 -18.91 -6.68 -7.32
N ARG A 262 -17.74 -7.32 -7.42
CA ARG A 262 -17.47 -8.70 -6.96
C ARG A 262 -17.41 -8.85 -5.44
N ALA A 263 -17.20 -7.76 -4.70
CA ALA A 263 -17.20 -7.77 -3.25
C ALA A 263 -18.60 -8.07 -2.71
N ARG A 264 -18.67 -8.77 -1.58
CA ARG A 264 -19.92 -9.06 -0.86
C ARG A 264 -20.15 -8.07 0.28
N GLU A 265 -21.41 -7.95 0.70
CA GLU A 265 -21.78 -7.13 1.85
C GLU A 265 -21.16 -7.63 3.18
N PRO A 266 -20.90 -6.70 4.12
CA PRO A 266 -21.12 -5.26 4.03
C PRO A 266 -20.00 -4.54 3.28
N LYS A 267 -20.37 -3.70 2.30
CA LYS A 267 -19.41 -2.92 1.51
C LYS A 267 -19.89 -1.50 1.28
N GLN A 268 -18.96 -0.56 1.15
CA GLN A 268 -19.23 0.84 0.87
C GLN A 268 -18.23 1.35 -0.17
N LEU A 269 -18.72 2.18 -1.09
CA LEU A 269 -17.92 2.85 -2.08
C LEU A 269 -17.99 4.36 -1.86
N VAL A 270 -16.84 5.01 -1.91
CA VAL A 270 -16.72 6.47 -1.97
C VAL A 270 -15.91 6.82 -3.21
N VAL A 271 -16.49 7.65 -4.06
CA VAL A 271 -15.82 8.16 -5.26
C VAL A 271 -15.45 9.60 -5.00
N VAL A 272 -14.18 9.93 -5.21
CA VAL A 272 -13.66 11.29 -5.08
C VAL A 272 -13.26 11.84 -6.45
N PRO A 273 -13.33 13.16 -6.66
CA PRO A 273 -12.82 13.76 -7.89
C PRO A 273 -11.30 13.63 -7.97
N GLY A 274 -10.76 13.73 -9.20
CA GLY A 274 -9.33 13.74 -9.46
C GLY A 274 -8.71 12.37 -9.68
N GLY A 275 -7.40 12.38 -9.88
CA GLY A 275 -6.55 11.23 -10.18
C GLY A 275 -5.97 10.55 -8.93
N HIS A 276 -4.94 9.73 -9.17
CA HIS A 276 -4.34 8.86 -8.15
C HIS A 276 -3.75 9.61 -6.96
N PHE A 277 -3.14 10.77 -7.20
CA PHE A 277 -2.38 11.49 -6.18
C PHE A 277 -3.15 12.65 -5.55
N ASP A 278 -4.28 13.09 -6.13
CA ASP A 278 -5.09 14.18 -5.58
C ASP A 278 -5.60 13.86 -4.16
N ILE A 279 -5.80 12.59 -3.88
CA ILE A 279 -6.22 12.12 -2.54
C ILE A 279 -5.21 12.42 -1.44
N TYR A 280 -3.95 12.71 -1.79
CA TYR A 280 -2.89 13.08 -0.84
C TYR A 280 -2.59 14.57 -0.85
N THR A 281 -2.73 15.23 -2.02
CA THR A 281 -2.20 16.57 -2.29
C THR A 281 -3.27 17.64 -2.39
N ASP A 282 -4.51 17.31 -2.81
CA ASP A 282 -5.64 18.24 -2.81
C ASP A 282 -6.39 18.19 -1.47
N PRO A 283 -6.40 19.30 -0.66
CA PRO A 283 -7.06 19.31 0.63
C PRO A 283 -8.56 18.98 0.59
N SER A 284 -9.26 19.30 -0.51
CA SER A 284 -10.69 19.01 -0.65
C SER A 284 -10.94 17.52 -0.88
N VAL A 285 -10.15 16.88 -1.73
CA VAL A 285 -10.20 15.45 -2.01
C VAL A 285 -9.79 14.65 -0.79
N PHE A 286 -8.66 15.01 -0.15
CA PHE A 286 -8.21 14.43 1.11
C PHE A 286 -9.29 14.48 2.19
N SER A 287 -9.96 15.64 2.36
CA SER A 287 -10.99 15.81 3.39
C SER A 287 -12.17 14.86 3.22
N ILE A 288 -12.63 14.64 1.98
CA ILE A 288 -13.73 13.70 1.67
C ILE A 288 -13.27 12.26 1.99
N ALA A 289 -12.11 11.88 1.49
CA ALA A 289 -11.58 10.53 1.64
C ALA A 289 -11.32 10.16 3.10
N VAL A 290 -10.58 11.01 3.83
CA VAL A 290 -10.20 10.73 5.21
C VAL A 290 -11.39 10.73 6.16
N ALA A 291 -12.41 11.57 5.92
CA ALA A 291 -13.63 11.59 6.71
C ALA A 291 -14.40 10.27 6.54
N ALA A 292 -14.59 9.79 5.33
CA ALA A 292 -15.28 8.53 5.06
C ALA A 292 -14.55 7.33 5.71
N GLN A 293 -13.22 7.30 5.63
CA GLN A 293 -12.38 6.25 6.19
C GLN A 293 -12.40 6.27 7.73
N ARG A 294 -12.28 7.47 8.34
CA ARG A 294 -12.43 7.66 9.79
C ARG A 294 -13.78 7.15 10.27
N ASP A 295 -14.86 7.55 9.62
CA ASP A 295 -16.22 7.20 10.01
C ASP A 295 -16.46 5.69 9.85
N HIS A 296 -15.91 5.06 8.82
CA HIS A 296 -15.91 3.62 8.63
C HIS A 296 -15.24 2.90 9.80
N PHE A 297 -13.99 3.26 10.15
CA PHE A 297 -13.28 2.62 11.24
C PHE A 297 -13.94 2.88 12.60
N VAL A 298 -14.40 4.10 12.88
CA VAL A 298 -15.14 4.38 14.10
C VAL A 298 -16.41 3.54 14.19
N LYS A 299 -17.20 3.46 13.14
CA LYS A 299 -18.44 2.68 13.12
C LYS A 299 -18.23 1.19 13.42
N TYR A 300 -17.16 0.60 12.94
CA TYR A 300 -16.99 -0.86 13.01
C TYR A 300 -15.97 -1.32 14.06
N LEU A 301 -15.18 -0.41 14.62
CA LEU A 301 -14.16 -0.74 15.61
C LEU A 301 -14.44 -0.15 17.01
N THR A 302 -15.30 0.89 17.14
CA THR A 302 -15.61 1.48 18.44
C THR A 302 -17.01 1.13 18.88
#